data_046cfdae14b69ed1d822195641a48169
#
_entry.id   046cfdae14b69ed1d822195641a48169
#
_cell.length_a   1.000
_cell.length_b   1.000
_cell.length_c   1.000
_cell.angle_alpha   90.00
_cell.angle_beta   90.00
_cell.angle_gamma   90.00
#
_symmetry.space_group_name_H-M   'P 1'
#
loop_
_entity.id
_entity.type
_entity.pdbx_description
1 polymer ?
#
loop_
_entity_poly.entity_id
_entity_poly.type
_entity_poly.pdbx_seq_one_letter_code
_entity_poly.pdbx_strand_id
1 'polypeptide(L)'
;MEIFCFLFVSLVHFFSEGVINAADFLWNGPILVSLLLGGGFILLIRSKFIPLLHFNHAFKLLKKKSNSSEGISSFESVSSHIGGIVGMGNISGVAIAIIMGGPGAIFWMWVTAFFGMITKFYTCSLAVMYRDKKEGQFVGGPMYVISKGLGKNWKFLAYIFCFFGLLGVSPIFQSNQIVEIINSVFLKNNVLYINQFISDLIIGICISIVVSMVIFGGIKRIGRVASKLAPFMVILYMLVVFYIIIDNYTKIIPTINLIITDAFYANSVLGGALGSLILIGARRASFSNEAGIGTAPIIHAASKTDNPIQEGMVSMIGPFIDTIVVCTLTALCILVSGTWENNTYAGIAVVAQAFNDSLPIFGPYLLLICTLSFAITTLFSLSFFGERCLAFLIGERYSFIY
;
A
#
# COMPACT_ATOMS: atom_id res chain seq x y z
N MET A 1 45.35 -8.32 7.28
CA MET A 1 44.20 -8.40 6.40
C MET A 1 43.04 -9.08 7.11
N GLU A 2 43.23 -10.23 7.77
CA GLU A 2 42.18 -10.94 8.52
C GLU A 2 41.54 -10.15 9.66
N ILE A 3 42.31 -9.44 10.47
CA ILE A 3 41.82 -8.60 11.58
C ILE A 3 40.90 -7.47 11.03
N PHE A 4 41.29 -6.86 9.90
CA PHE A 4 40.52 -5.79 9.28
C PHE A 4 39.18 -6.35 8.68
N CYS A 5 39.24 -7.52 8.09
CA CYS A 5 38.07 -8.22 7.58
C CYS A 5 37.10 -8.62 8.72
N PHE A 6 37.64 -9.13 9.83
CA PHE A 6 36.88 -9.47 11.03
C PHE A 6 36.23 -8.24 11.67
N LEU A 7 36.98 -7.13 11.84
CA LEU A 7 36.43 -5.88 12.36
C LEU A 7 35.37 -5.28 11.44
N PHE A 8 35.59 -5.32 10.13
CA PHE A 8 34.61 -4.85 9.15
C PHE A 8 33.32 -5.68 9.17
N VAL A 9 33.44 -7.01 9.21
CA VAL A 9 32.27 -7.90 9.33
C VAL A 9 31.54 -7.70 10.66
N SER A 10 32.27 -7.57 11.78
CA SER A 10 31.67 -7.29 13.09
C SER A 10 30.98 -5.93 13.14
N LEU A 11 31.55 -4.90 12.51
CA LEU A 11 30.95 -3.57 12.41
C LEU A 11 29.66 -3.60 11.56
N VAL A 12 29.69 -4.27 10.41
CA VAL A 12 28.52 -4.47 9.54
C VAL A 12 27.42 -5.22 10.29
N HIS A 13 27.79 -6.27 11.03
CA HIS A 13 26.83 -7.04 11.83
C HIS A 13 26.20 -6.21 12.95
N PHE A 14 27.01 -5.46 13.68
CA PHE A 14 26.53 -4.54 14.73
C PHE A 14 25.56 -3.48 14.17
N PHE A 15 25.90 -2.86 13.02
CA PHE A 15 25.01 -1.89 12.38
C PHE A 15 23.72 -2.56 11.86
N SER A 16 23.82 -3.76 11.29
CA SER A 16 22.64 -4.49 10.81
C SER A 16 21.71 -4.87 11.96
N GLU A 17 22.21 -5.37 13.08
CA GLU A 17 21.41 -5.66 14.27
C GLU A 17 20.79 -4.39 14.87
N GLY A 18 21.53 -3.29 14.94
CA GLY A 18 21.00 -2.00 15.40
C GLY A 18 19.84 -1.50 14.54
N VAL A 19 19.97 -1.60 13.21
CA VAL A 19 18.91 -1.22 12.26
C VAL A 19 17.70 -2.16 12.39
N ILE A 20 17.91 -3.47 12.49
CA ILE A 20 16.85 -4.46 12.67
C ILE A 20 16.09 -4.19 13.97
N ASN A 21 16.82 -4.02 15.10
CA ASN A 21 16.20 -3.75 16.39
C ASN A 21 15.42 -2.42 16.40
N ALA A 22 15.93 -1.37 15.75
CA ALA A 22 15.22 -0.11 15.60
C ALA A 22 13.97 -0.25 14.71
N ALA A 23 14.07 -0.99 13.62
CA ALA A 23 12.93 -1.30 12.76
C ALA A 23 11.87 -2.12 13.51
N ASP A 24 12.28 -3.14 14.26
CA ASP A 24 11.37 -3.94 15.09
C ASP A 24 10.71 -3.11 16.18
N PHE A 25 11.44 -2.25 16.86
CA PHE A 25 10.87 -1.36 17.87
C PHE A 25 9.84 -0.38 17.28
N LEU A 26 10.12 0.21 16.11
CA LEU A 26 9.24 1.16 15.46
C LEU A 26 8.03 0.47 14.79
N TRP A 27 8.29 -0.65 14.09
CA TRP A 27 7.26 -1.36 13.33
C TRP A 27 6.49 -2.37 14.18
N ASN A 28 7.18 -3.15 15.01
CA ASN A 28 6.59 -4.18 15.87
C ASN A 28 6.19 -3.64 17.24
N GLY A 29 6.65 -2.44 17.62
CA GLY A 29 6.25 -1.75 18.83
C GLY A 29 4.86 -1.10 18.74
N PRO A 30 4.33 -0.63 19.86
CA PRO A 30 3.03 0.04 19.92
C PRO A 30 3.05 1.47 19.35
N ILE A 31 4.24 2.05 19.06
CA ILE A 31 4.38 3.45 18.68
C ILE A 31 3.63 3.75 17.38
N LEU A 32 3.89 2.97 16.31
CA LEU A 32 3.23 3.16 15.02
C LEU A 32 1.71 3.11 15.16
N VAL A 33 1.20 2.08 15.83
CA VAL A 33 -0.23 1.85 16.01
C VAL A 33 -0.87 2.95 16.87
N SER A 34 -0.21 3.35 17.96
CA SER A 34 -0.68 4.46 18.81
C SER A 34 -0.74 5.78 18.05
N LEU A 35 0.24 6.08 17.20
CA LEU A 35 0.23 7.28 16.37
C LEU A 35 -0.87 7.23 15.30
N LEU A 36 -1.07 6.10 14.64
CA LEU A 36 -2.07 5.97 13.58
C LEU A 36 -3.49 5.96 14.13
N LEU A 37 -3.78 5.10 15.10
CA LEU A 37 -5.12 5.02 15.70
C LEU A 37 -5.40 6.22 16.60
N GLY A 38 -4.49 6.58 17.50
CA GLY A 38 -4.63 7.70 18.41
C GLY A 38 -4.64 9.04 17.68
N GLY A 39 -3.72 9.25 16.75
CA GLY A 39 -3.68 10.43 15.89
C GLY A 39 -4.93 10.56 15.03
N GLY A 40 -5.35 9.48 14.35
CA GLY A 40 -6.59 9.43 13.58
C GLY A 40 -7.84 9.71 14.43
N PHE A 41 -7.90 9.16 15.63
CA PHE A 41 -8.97 9.40 16.60
C PHE A 41 -9.05 10.88 17.02
N ILE A 42 -7.92 11.48 17.39
CA ILE A 42 -7.85 12.91 17.76
C ILE A 42 -8.30 13.78 16.58
N LEU A 43 -7.83 13.50 15.37
CA LEU A 43 -8.20 14.23 14.17
C LEU A 43 -9.69 14.08 13.86
N LEU A 44 -10.27 12.90 14.07
CA LEU A 44 -11.70 12.62 13.89
C LEU A 44 -12.56 13.46 14.85
N ILE A 45 -12.22 13.48 16.13
CA ILE A 45 -12.95 14.29 17.14
C ILE A 45 -12.82 15.77 16.80
N ARG A 46 -11.60 16.27 16.51
CA ARG A 46 -11.37 17.68 16.17
C ARG A 46 -12.13 18.14 14.93
N SER A 47 -12.29 17.26 13.95
CA SER A 47 -13.08 17.54 12.74
C SER A 47 -14.59 17.38 12.93
N LYS A 48 -15.05 17.00 14.15
CA LYS A 48 -16.47 16.73 14.44
C LYS A 48 -17.09 15.74 13.44
N PHE A 49 -16.34 14.74 13.02
CA PHE A 49 -16.73 13.71 12.04
C PHE A 49 -17.07 14.26 10.63
N ILE A 50 -16.87 15.56 10.36
CA ILE A 50 -17.25 16.21 9.10
C ILE A 50 -16.75 15.48 7.85
N PRO A 51 -15.46 15.04 7.75
CA PRO A 51 -15.00 14.37 6.57
C PRO A 51 -15.76 13.07 6.26
N LEU A 52 -16.12 12.31 7.29
CA LEU A 52 -16.88 11.06 7.14
C LEU A 52 -18.35 11.32 6.79
N LEU A 53 -18.98 12.28 7.43
CA LEU A 53 -20.36 12.66 7.14
C LEU A 53 -20.54 13.09 5.67
N HIS A 54 -19.50 13.68 5.08
CA HIS A 54 -19.49 14.14 3.71
C HIS A 54 -18.75 13.17 2.75
N PHE A 55 -18.44 11.96 3.18
CA PHE A 55 -17.67 10.99 2.36
C PHE A 55 -18.31 10.73 0.99
N ASN A 56 -19.64 10.64 0.91
CA ASN A 56 -20.35 10.48 -0.36
C ASN A 56 -20.11 11.65 -1.34
N HIS A 57 -19.76 12.82 -0.83
CA HIS A 57 -19.41 13.96 -1.68
C HIS A 57 -18.06 13.74 -2.39
N ALA A 58 -17.14 12.98 -1.79
CA ALA A 58 -15.85 12.66 -2.40
C ALA A 58 -16.01 11.99 -3.79
N PHE A 59 -16.97 11.07 -3.94
CA PHE A 59 -17.25 10.43 -5.23
C PHE A 59 -17.81 11.40 -6.28
N LYS A 60 -18.55 12.41 -5.85
CA LYS A 60 -19.03 13.48 -6.77
C LYS A 60 -17.89 14.36 -7.25
N LEU A 61 -16.90 14.62 -6.38
CA LEU A 61 -15.72 15.41 -6.70
C LEU A 61 -14.82 14.74 -7.74
N LEU A 62 -14.76 13.40 -7.80
CA LEU A 62 -14.00 12.68 -8.83
C LEU A 62 -14.45 13.02 -10.27
N LYS A 63 -15.74 13.32 -10.44
CA LYS A 63 -16.33 13.64 -11.76
C LYS A 63 -16.16 15.11 -12.14
N LYS A 64 -15.70 15.96 -11.22
CA LYS A 64 -15.57 17.40 -11.44
C LYS A 64 -14.40 17.66 -12.35
N LYS A 65 -14.65 18.28 -13.50
CA LYS A 65 -13.60 18.77 -14.41
C LYS A 65 -12.94 20.00 -13.79
N SER A 66 -11.61 20.01 -13.73
CA SER A 66 -10.83 21.19 -13.39
C SER A 66 -10.46 21.94 -14.66
N ASN A 67 -10.55 23.27 -14.62
CA ASN A 67 -10.18 24.15 -15.74
C ASN A 67 -8.67 24.42 -15.81
N SER A 68 -7.87 23.95 -14.85
CA SER A 68 -6.42 24.12 -14.86
C SER A 68 -5.77 23.22 -15.93
N SER A 69 -4.85 23.79 -16.68
CA SER A 69 -4.01 23.06 -17.64
C SER A 69 -2.83 22.33 -16.99
N GLU A 70 -2.52 22.68 -15.74
CA GLU A 70 -1.37 22.19 -14.98
C GLU A 70 -1.78 21.09 -13.98
N GLY A 71 -0.90 20.12 -13.76
CA GLY A 71 -1.15 18.99 -12.85
C GLY A 71 -1.98 17.86 -13.48
N ILE A 72 -2.46 16.97 -12.63
CA ILE A 72 -3.32 15.82 -12.96
C ILE A 72 -4.74 16.02 -12.42
N SER A 73 -5.76 15.43 -13.05
CA SER A 73 -7.14 15.50 -12.53
C SER A 73 -7.26 14.77 -11.19
N SER A 74 -8.28 15.11 -10.39
CA SER A 74 -8.53 14.40 -9.12
C SER A 74 -8.78 12.91 -9.35
N PHE A 75 -9.39 12.53 -10.47
CA PHE A 75 -9.54 11.12 -10.84
C PHE A 75 -8.18 10.45 -11.14
N GLU A 76 -7.29 11.10 -11.88
CA GLU A 76 -5.94 10.59 -12.13
C GLU A 76 -5.11 10.54 -10.83
N SER A 77 -5.28 11.52 -9.93
CA SER A 77 -4.63 11.54 -8.62
C SER A 77 -5.06 10.36 -7.76
N VAL A 78 -6.37 10.14 -7.61
CA VAL A 78 -6.90 8.98 -6.86
C VAL A 78 -6.53 7.66 -7.52
N SER A 79 -6.62 7.57 -8.85
CA SER A 79 -6.27 6.33 -9.56
C SER A 79 -4.78 6.00 -9.44
N SER A 80 -3.90 7.02 -9.51
CA SER A 80 -2.47 6.83 -9.27
C SER A 80 -2.19 6.42 -7.82
N HIS A 81 -2.92 7.02 -6.87
CA HIS A 81 -2.83 6.65 -5.47
C HIS A 81 -3.34 5.22 -5.22
N ILE A 82 -4.52 4.86 -5.75
CA ILE A 82 -5.05 3.49 -5.65
C ILE A 82 -4.10 2.51 -6.32
N GLY A 83 -3.57 2.82 -7.49
CA GLY A 83 -2.57 2.00 -8.17
C GLY A 83 -1.26 1.84 -7.38
N GLY A 84 -0.94 2.81 -6.52
CA GLY A 84 0.21 2.76 -5.61
C GLY A 84 -0.01 1.86 -4.40
N ILE A 85 -1.20 1.96 -3.79
CA ILE A 85 -1.52 1.25 -2.53
C ILE A 85 -2.14 -0.13 -2.76
N VAL A 86 -3.02 -0.29 -3.75
CA VAL A 86 -3.60 -1.60 -4.08
C VAL A 86 -2.55 -2.45 -4.79
N GLY A 87 -1.86 -3.25 -4.02
CA GLY A 87 -0.70 -4.03 -4.42
C GLY A 87 -0.64 -5.38 -3.74
N MET A 88 0.57 -5.87 -3.55
CA MET A 88 0.80 -7.15 -2.85
C MET A 88 0.34 -7.13 -1.39
N GLY A 89 0.24 -5.94 -0.76
CA GLY A 89 -0.31 -5.78 0.58
C GLY A 89 -1.75 -6.26 0.72
N ASN A 90 -2.57 -6.09 -0.33
CA ASN A 90 -3.97 -6.50 -0.33
C ASN A 90 -4.18 -8.00 -0.56
N ILE A 91 -3.21 -8.70 -1.09
CA ILE A 91 -3.26 -10.14 -1.37
C ILE A 91 -2.45 -10.90 -0.30
N SER A 92 -1.12 -10.82 -0.36
CA SER A 92 -0.25 -11.53 0.56
C SER A 92 -0.29 -10.95 1.97
N GLY A 93 -0.44 -9.62 2.11
CA GLY A 93 -0.51 -8.95 3.41
C GLY A 93 -1.74 -9.38 4.23
N VAL A 94 -2.89 -9.53 3.58
CA VAL A 94 -4.13 -10.03 4.22
C VAL A 94 -3.97 -11.49 4.64
N ALA A 95 -3.40 -12.33 3.77
CA ALA A 95 -3.13 -13.72 4.12
C ALA A 95 -2.21 -13.84 5.35
N ILE A 96 -1.14 -13.03 5.39
CA ILE A 96 -0.24 -12.99 6.55
C ILE A 96 -0.98 -12.48 7.80
N ALA A 97 -1.88 -11.50 7.68
CA ALA A 97 -2.69 -11.01 8.81
C ALA A 97 -3.53 -12.14 9.42
N ILE A 98 -4.21 -12.93 8.57
CA ILE A 98 -5.05 -14.04 8.99
C ILE A 98 -4.22 -15.16 9.64
N ILE A 99 -3.08 -15.54 9.03
CA ILE A 99 -2.23 -16.62 9.56
C ILE A 99 -1.58 -16.23 10.89
N MET A 100 -1.13 -14.98 11.03
CA MET A 100 -0.44 -14.53 12.25
C MET A 100 -1.39 -14.10 13.37
N GLY A 101 -2.52 -13.52 13.03
CA GLY A 101 -3.44 -12.90 13.97
C GLY A 101 -4.82 -13.56 14.02
N GLY A 102 -5.08 -14.57 13.17
CA GLY A 102 -6.43 -15.13 13.04
C GLY A 102 -7.38 -14.22 12.25
N PRO A 103 -8.63 -14.68 12.04
CA PRO A 103 -9.67 -13.94 11.35
C PRO A 103 -9.97 -12.55 11.93
N GLY A 104 -9.87 -12.41 13.26
CA GLY A 104 -10.11 -11.16 13.97
C GLY A 104 -9.16 -10.01 13.60
N ALA A 105 -7.97 -10.31 13.03
CA ALA A 105 -7.06 -9.28 12.52
C ALA A 105 -7.73 -8.40 11.46
N ILE A 106 -8.67 -8.96 10.68
CA ILE A 106 -9.40 -8.23 9.63
C ILE A 106 -10.29 -7.14 10.22
N PHE A 107 -10.95 -7.39 11.34
CA PHE A 107 -11.73 -6.36 12.05
C PHE A 107 -10.84 -5.16 12.42
N TRP A 108 -9.63 -5.42 12.93
CA TRP A 108 -8.69 -4.35 13.29
C TRP A 108 -8.09 -3.66 12.08
N MET A 109 -8.00 -4.35 10.93
CA MET A 109 -7.69 -3.69 9.66
C MET A 109 -8.79 -2.70 9.26
N TRP A 110 -10.08 -3.03 9.43
CA TRP A 110 -11.20 -2.10 9.16
C TRP A 110 -11.15 -0.87 10.05
N VAL A 111 -10.95 -1.07 11.37
CA VAL A 111 -10.81 0.04 12.32
C VAL A 111 -9.66 0.96 11.93
N THR A 112 -8.53 0.39 11.56
CA THR A 112 -7.35 1.17 11.15
C THR A 112 -7.60 1.92 9.84
N ALA A 113 -8.26 1.30 8.86
CA ALA A 113 -8.60 1.96 7.61
C ALA A 113 -9.54 3.16 7.81
N PHE A 114 -10.50 3.03 8.72
CA PHE A 114 -11.40 4.10 9.09
C PHE A 114 -10.65 5.34 9.61
N PHE A 115 -9.70 5.15 10.56
CA PHE A 115 -8.84 6.24 11.01
C PHE A 115 -7.85 6.69 9.94
N GLY A 116 -7.40 5.77 9.09
CA GLY A 116 -6.55 6.06 7.94
C GLY A 116 -7.20 6.99 6.93
N MET A 117 -8.52 6.88 6.70
CA MET A 117 -9.27 7.81 5.84
C MET A 117 -9.15 9.25 6.36
N ILE A 118 -9.34 9.44 7.67
CA ILE A 118 -9.23 10.76 8.29
C ILE A 118 -7.80 11.30 8.21
N THR A 119 -6.81 10.46 8.49
CA THR A 119 -5.40 10.83 8.39
C THR A 119 -5.06 11.28 6.97
N LYS A 120 -5.54 10.57 5.95
CA LYS A 120 -5.33 10.96 4.55
C LYS A 120 -6.05 12.25 4.18
N PHE A 121 -7.26 12.46 4.67
CA PHE A 121 -7.97 13.73 4.50
C PHE A 121 -7.08 14.91 4.92
N TYR A 122 -6.54 14.88 6.13
CA TYR A 122 -5.72 15.98 6.63
C TYR A 122 -4.38 16.09 5.91
N THR A 123 -3.67 14.98 5.74
CA THR A 123 -2.33 15.00 5.15
C THR A 123 -2.34 15.42 3.68
N CYS A 124 -3.32 15.00 2.90
CA CYS A 124 -3.47 15.41 1.50
C CYS A 124 -3.99 16.85 1.37
N SER A 125 -4.91 17.30 2.25
CA SER A 125 -5.30 18.71 2.31
C SER A 125 -4.10 19.61 2.58
N LEU A 126 -3.28 19.27 3.58
CA LEU A 126 -2.07 20.03 3.89
C LEU A 126 -1.06 20.00 2.74
N ALA A 127 -0.93 18.87 2.05
CA ALA A 127 -0.02 18.77 0.92
C ALA A 127 -0.39 19.70 -0.24
N VAL A 128 -1.68 19.88 -0.52
CA VAL A 128 -2.17 20.86 -1.51
C VAL A 128 -1.99 22.29 -0.99
N MET A 129 -2.23 22.54 0.29
CA MET A 129 -2.10 23.86 0.92
C MET A 129 -0.65 24.39 0.90
N TYR A 130 0.33 23.51 1.14
CA TYR A 130 1.75 23.88 1.25
C TYR A 130 2.59 23.48 0.02
N ARG A 131 1.96 23.03 -1.06
CA ARG A 131 2.66 22.68 -2.30
C ARG A 131 3.42 23.85 -2.90
N ASP A 132 4.35 23.51 -3.76
CA ASP A 132 5.13 24.46 -4.57
C ASP A 132 4.85 24.27 -6.06
N LYS A 133 5.35 25.18 -6.86
CA LYS A 133 5.35 25.06 -8.31
C LYS A 133 6.78 25.11 -8.81
N LYS A 134 7.24 24.01 -9.44
CA LYS A 134 8.56 23.91 -10.03
C LYS A 134 8.43 23.40 -11.47
N GLU A 135 9.10 24.06 -12.39
CA GLU A 135 9.11 23.70 -13.81
C GLU A 135 7.70 23.48 -14.41
N GLY A 136 6.72 24.29 -13.99
CA GLY A 136 5.33 24.19 -14.46
C GLY A 136 4.55 23.01 -13.89
N GLN A 137 5.06 22.31 -12.86
CA GLN A 137 4.38 21.22 -12.17
C GLN A 137 4.16 21.54 -10.70
N PHE A 138 3.04 21.06 -10.14
CA PHE A 138 2.83 21.11 -8.70
C PHE A 138 3.64 20.03 -8.02
N VAL A 139 4.41 20.42 -7.01
CA VAL A 139 5.23 19.55 -6.19
C VAL A 139 4.89 19.76 -4.71
N GLY A 140 4.71 18.69 -3.98
CA GLY A 140 4.33 18.77 -2.57
C GLY A 140 4.52 17.44 -1.86
N GLY A 141 3.99 17.36 -0.65
CA GLY A 141 4.11 16.17 0.19
C GLY A 141 4.55 16.56 1.60
N PRO A 142 4.80 15.56 2.49
CA PRO A 142 5.17 15.81 3.88
C PRO A 142 6.37 16.75 4.03
N MET A 143 7.38 16.62 3.16
CA MET A 143 8.58 17.45 3.21
C MET A 143 8.28 18.94 2.98
N TYR A 144 7.30 19.27 2.14
CA TYR A 144 6.88 20.65 1.92
C TYR A 144 6.00 21.15 3.06
N VAL A 145 5.10 20.30 3.60
CA VAL A 145 4.27 20.62 4.77
C VAL A 145 5.16 20.94 5.97
N ILE A 146 6.17 20.12 6.23
CA ILE A 146 7.11 20.33 7.34
C ILE A 146 7.91 21.61 7.13
N SER A 147 8.52 21.78 5.96
CA SER A 147 9.45 22.89 5.72
C SER A 147 8.76 24.26 5.66
N LYS A 148 7.51 24.33 5.17
CA LYS A 148 6.74 25.58 5.06
C LYS A 148 5.76 25.77 6.22
N GLY A 149 5.12 24.70 6.71
CA GLY A 149 4.10 24.76 7.74
C GLY A 149 4.68 24.88 9.15
N LEU A 150 5.73 24.11 9.47
CA LEU A 150 6.38 24.17 10.79
C LEU A 150 7.53 25.17 10.84
N GLY A 151 8.04 25.60 9.69
CA GLY A 151 9.10 26.61 9.58
C GLY A 151 10.52 26.04 9.53
N LYS A 152 11.50 26.95 9.43
CA LYS A 152 12.90 26.63 9.14
C LYS A 152 13.56 25.70 10.17
N ASN A 153 13.21 25.82 11.44
CA ASN A 153 13.82 25.03 12.52
C ASN A 153 13.46 23.54 12.43
N TRP A 154 12.35 23.20 11.76
CA TRP A 154 11.90 21.83 11.61
C TRP A 154 12.27 21.20 10.25
N LYS A 155 13.00 21.94 9.42
CA LYS A 155 13.38 21.48 8.07
C LYS A 155 14.18 20.18 8.08
N PHE A 156 14.93 19.91 9.16
CA PHE A 156 15.67 18.66 9.31
C PHE A 156 14.75 17.41 9.26
N LEU A 157 13.52 17.50 9.80
CA LEU A 157 12.56 16.39 9.70
C LEU A 157 12.14 16.12 8.25
N ALA A 158 12.06 17.15 7.40
CA ALA A 158 11.78 16.97 5.98
C ALA A 158 12.90 16.20 5.28
N TYR A 159 14.16 16.47 5.62
CA TYR A 159 15.31 15.72 5.11
C TYR A 159 15.30 14.27 5.59
N ILE A 160 15.03 14.05 6.90
CA ILE A 160 14.88 12.71 7.49
C ILE A 160 13.77 11.94 6.77
N PHE A 161 12.59 12.55 6.59
CA PHE A 161 11.48 11.94 5.85
C PHE A 161 11.90 11.52 4.43
N CYS A 162 12.55 12.41 3.68
CA CYS A 162 12.96 12.10 2.29
C CYS A 162 14.05 11.02 2.25
N PHE A 163 15.00 11.02 3.19
CA PHE A 163 16.05 10.01 3.26
C PHE A 163 15.46 8.61 3.51
N PHE A 164 14.63 8.46 4.54
CA PHE A 164 13.96 7.19 4.82
C PHE A 164 12.90 6.85 3.77
N GLY A 165 12.27 7.87 3.18
CA GLY A 165 11.35 7.71 2.05
C GLY A 165 12.03 7.04 0.85
N LEU A 166 13.23 7.44 0.48
CA LEU A 166 14.00 6.80 -0.61
C LEU A 166 14.25 5.30 -0.37
N LEU A 167 14.53 4.94 0.88
CA LEU A 167 14.75 3.53 1.24
C LEU A 167 13.44 2.75 1.30
N GLY A 168 12.38 3.37 1.87
CA GLY A 168 11.10 2.72 2.13
C GLY A 168 10.24 2.52 0.88
N VAL A 169 10.41 3.35 -0.16
CA VAL A 169 9.68 3.18 -1.44
C VAL A 169 10.45 2.35 -2.46
N SER A 170 11.45 1.59 -1.99
CA SER A 170 12.20 0.68 -2.86
C SER A 170 11.28 -0.34 -3.54
N PRO A 171 11.43 -0.57 -4.86
CA PRO A 171 10.59 -1.48 -5.62
C PRO A 171 10.90 -2.97 -5.39
N ILE A 172 11.86 -3.30 -4.50
CA ILE A 172 12.40 -4.66 -4.30
C ILE A 172 11.29 -5.66 -3.97
N PHE A 173 10.41 -5.32 -3.01
CA PHE A 173 9.36 -6.23 -2.57
C PHE A 173 8.38 -6.55 -3.71
N GLN A 174 7.92 -5.56 -4.44
CA GLN A 174 6.95 -5.73 -5.53
C GLN A 174 7.55 -6.54 -6.68
N SER A 175 8.80 -6.25 -7.05
CA SER A 175 9.51 -6.98 -8.11
C SER A 175 9.73 -8.44 -7.73
N ASN A 176 10.13 -8.72 -6.48
CA ASN A 176 10.31 -10.07 -5.98
C ASN A 176 9.01 -10.88 -6.04
N GLN A 177 7.88 -10.29 -5.63
CA GLN A 177 6.57 -10.95 -5.67
C GLN A 177 6.09 -11.22 -7.11
N ILE A 178 6.40 -10.36 -8.07
CA ILE A 178 6.13 -10.63 -9.50
C ILE A 178 6.93 -11.84 -9.98
N VAL A 179 8.20 -11.89 -9.66
CA VAL A 179 9.08 -13.01 -10.04
C VAL A 179 8.57 -14.31 -9.42
N GLU A 180 8.22 -14.29 -8.13
CA GLU A 180 7.72 -15.46 -7.41
C GLU A 180 6.43 -16.02 -8.02
N ILE A 181 5.44 -15.17 -8.32
CA ILE A 181 4.17 -15.64 -8.90
C ILE A 181 4.35 -16.18 -10.32
N ILE A 182 5.18 -15.53 -11.16
CA ILE A 182 5.46 -16.02 -12.52
C ILE A 182 6.15 -17.39 -12.45
N ASN A 183 7.16 -17.53 -11.62
CA ASN A 183 7.86 -18.80 -11.45
C ASN A 183 6.95 -19.89 -10.89
N SER A 184 6.05 -19.57 -9.97
CA SER A 184 5.10 -20.54 -9.42
C SER A 184 4.13 -21.08 -10.46
N VAL A 185 3.69 -20.24 -11.39
CA VAL A 185 2.74 -20.63 -12.45
C VAL A 185 3.43 -21.38 -13.59
N PHE A 186 4.63 -20.95 -14.01
CA PHE A 186 5.27 -21.48 -15.22
C PHE A 186 6.38 -22.50 -14.96
N LEU A 187 7.18 -22.32 -13.90
CA LEU A 187 8.28 -23.24 -13.62
C LEU A 187 7.85 -24.44 -12.77
N LYS A 188 7.09 -24.21 -11.68
CA LYS A 188 6.63 -25.31 -10.80
C LYS A 188 5.68 -26.27 -11.51
N ASN A 189 4.96 -25.81 -12.52
CA ASN A 189 4.07 -26.63 -13.33
C ASN A 189 4.77 -27.29 -14.54
N ASN A 190 6.12 -27.29 -14.57
CA ASN A 190 6.92 -27.88 -15.66
C ASN A 190 6.58 -27.35 -17.07
N VAL A 191 6.05 -26.14 -17.15
CA VAL A 191 5.74 -25.49 -18.44
C VAL A 191 7.02 -25.00 -19.13
N LEU A 192 8.04 -24.59 -18.33
CA LEU A 192 9.34 -24.13 -18.83
C LEU A 192 10.48 -24.78 -18.03
N TYR A 193 11.39 -25.44 -18.72
CA TYR A 193 12.63 -26.01 -18.16
C TYR A 193 13.76 -24.97 -18.26
N ILE A 194 13.71 -23.90 -17.48
CA ILE A 194 14.75 -22.86 -17.47
C ILE A 194 15.36 -22.80 -16.06
N ASN A 195 16.67 -22.53 -16.00
CA ASN A 195 17.34 -22.28 -14.72
C ASN A 195 16.67 -21.10 -14.02
N GLN A 196 16.34 -21.24 -12.72
CA GLN A 196 15.62 -20.24 -11.94
C GLN A 196 16.30 -18.87 -12.01
N PHE A 197 17.63 -18.80 -11.89
CA PHE A 197 18.37 -17.53 -11.98
C PHE A 197 18.17 -16.83 -13.33
N ILE A 198 18.18 -17.60 -14.43
CA ILE A 198 17.95 -17.03 -15.78
C ILE A 198 16.51 -16.54 -15.92
N SER A 199 15.54 -17.31 -15.39
CA SER A 199 14.13 -16.90 -15.35
C SER A 199 13.96 -15.58 -14.60
N ASP A 200 14.50 -15.49 -13.38
CA ASP A 200 14.43 -14.32 -12.53
C ASP A 200 15.03 -13.07 -13.21
N LEU A 201 16.17 -13.26 -13.88
CA LEU A 201 16.84 -12.19 -14.62
C LEU A 201 16.01 -11.69 -15.81
N ILE A 202 15.45 -12.61 -16.61
CA ILE A 202 14.61 -12.25 -17.76
C ILE A 202 13.37 -11.49 -17.29
N ILE A 203 12.67 -12.02 -16.27
CA ILE A 203 11.48 -11.37 -15.70
C ILE A 203 11.84 -9.96 -15.18
N GLY A 204 12.95 -9.85 -14.43
CA GLY A 204 13.43 -8.57 -13.91
C GLY A 204 13.71 -7.54 -14.99
N ILE A 205 14.36 -7.95 -16.09
CA ILE A 205 14.62 -7.08 -17.26
C ILE A 205 13.30 -6.65 -17.92
N CYS A 206 12.36 -7.57 -18.13
CA CYS A 206 11.05 -7.27 -18.71
C CYS A 206 10.28 -6.26 -17.84
N ILE A 207 10.24 -6.45 -16.51
CA ILE A 207 9.62 -5.52 -15.57
C ILE A 207 10.28 -4.15 -15.68
N SER A 208 11.61 -4.09 -15.65
CA SER A 208 12.37 -2.84 -15.75
C SER A 208 12.06 -2.06 -17.03
N ILE A 209 11.96 -2.73 -18.17
CA ILE A 209 11.59 -2.10 -19.45
C ILE A 209 10.18 -1.54 -19.39
N VAL A 210 9.20 -2.32 -18.94
CA VAL A 210 7.79 -1.88 -18.86
C VAL A 210 7.64 -0.69 -17.91
N VAL A 211 8.28 -0.75 -16.75
CA VAL A 211 8.23 0.31 -15.74
C VAL A 211 8.90 1.59 -16.26
N SER A 212 10.09 1.48 -16.86
CA SER A 212 10.81 2.61 -17.45
C SER A 212 10.01 3.32 -18.53
N MET A 213 9.34 2.59 -19.43
CA MET A 213 8.49 3.18 -20.46
C MET A 213 7.40 4.12 -19.91
N VAL A 214 6.91 3.88 -18.70
CA VAL A 214 5.88 4.71 -18.09
C VAL A 214 6.50 5.85 -17.28
N ILE A 215 7.51 5.56 -16.46
CA ILE A 215 8.13 6.52 -15.53
C ILE A 215 8.79 7.68 -16.26
N PHE A 216 9.51 7.44 -17.35
CA PHE A 216 10.15 8.52 -18.14
C PHE A 216 9.16 9.54 -18.71
N GLY A 217 7.85 9.28 -18.69
CA GLY A 217 6.82 10.25 -19.04
C GLY A 217 6.35 11.13 -17.87
N GLY A 218 6.93 10.97 -16.67
CA GLY A 218 6.62 11.72 -15.46
C GLY A 218 5.20 11.50 -14.95
N ILE A 219 4.80 12.30 -13.95
CA ILE A 219 3.51 12.16 -13.25
C ILE A 219 2.29 12.19 -14.19
N LYS A 220 2.34 12.94 -15.29
CA LYS A 220 1.24 13.02 -16.27
C LYS A 220 1.03 11.69 -17.00
N ARG A 221 2.11 10.97 -17.33
CA ARG A 221 2.02 9.65 -17.95
C ARG A 221 1.60 8.60 -16.93
N ILE A 222 2.19 8.62 -15.75
CA ILE A 222 1.81 7.74 -14.63
C ILE A 222 0.32 7.90 -14.33
N GLY A 223 -0.18 9.13 -14.16
CA GLY A 223 -1.60 9.41 -13.92
C GLY A 223 -2.51 8.88 -15.03
N ARG A 224 -2.13 9.07 -16.29
CA ARG A 224 -2.90 8.57 -17.44
C ARG A 224 -2.94 7.03 -17.52
N VAL A 225 -1.84 6.37 -17.25
CA VAL A 225 -1.78 4.89 -17.23
C VAL A 225 -2.55 4.36 -16.03
N ALA A 226 -2.32 4.91 -14.85
CA ALA A 226 -2.98 4.49 -13.62
C ALA A 226 -4.50 4.72 -13.66
N SER A 227 -4.98 5.80 -14.29
CA SER A 227 -6.42 6.07 -14.43
C SER A 227 -7.19 5.03 -15.26
N LYS A 228 -6.48 4.26 -16.08
CA LYS A 228 -7.05 3.13 -16.83
C LYS A 228 -6.81 1.80 -16.13
N LEU A 229 -5.58 1.59 -15.66
CA LEU A 229 -5.15 0.30 -15.13
C LEU A 229 -5.70 0.05 -13.71
N ALA A 230 -5.72 1.06 -12.83
CA ALA A 230 -6.19 0.89 -11.46
C ALA A 230 -7.67 0.49 -11.36
N PRO A 231 -8.64 1.15 -12.03
CA PRO A 231 -10.02 0.67 -12.04
C PRO A 231 -10.16 -0.73 -12.65
N PHE A 232 -9.44 -1.00 -13.76
CA PHE A 232 -9.48 -2.31 -14.42
C PHE A 232 -9.02 -3.42 -13.47
N MET A 233 -7.88 -3.26 -12.80
CA MET A 233 -7.34 -4.27 -11.90
C MET A 233 -8.25 -4.54 -10.70
N VAL A 234 -8.82 -3.47 -10.10
CA VAL A 234 -9.73 -3.60 -8.96
C VAL A 234 -11.01 -4.34 -9.38
N ILE A 235 -11.59 -3.95 -10.51
CA ILE A 235 -12.83 -4.60 -11.03
C ILE A 235 -12.55 -6.06 -11.38
N LEU A 236 -11.46 -6.36 -12.08
CA LEU A 236 -11.10 -7.73 -12.43
C LEU A 236 -10.93 -8.59 -11.16
N TYR A 237 -10.20 -8.10 -10.19
CA TYR A 237 -10.00 -8.80 -8.92
C TYR A 237 -11.32 -9.03 -8.19
N MET A 238 -12.17 -8.01 -8.10
CA MET A 238 -13.49 -8.11 -7.49
C MET A 238 -14.35 -9.16 -8.17
N LEU A 239 -14.38 -9.20 -9.50
CA LEU A 239 -15.18 -10.19 -10.23
C LEU A 239 -14.76 -11.62 -9.93
N VAL A 240 -13.46 -11.90 -9.94
CA VAL A 240 -12.93 -13.24 -9.64
C VAL A 240 -13.22 -13.64 -8.19
N VAL A 241 -12.95 -12.73 -7.25
CA VAL A 241 -13.16 -13.01 -5.83
C VAL A 241 -14.64 -13.13 -5.49
N PHE A 242 -15.53 -12.31 -6.10
CA PHE A 242 -16.97 -12.47 -5.94
C PHE A 242 -17.47 -13.81 -6.44
N TYR A 243 -16.93 -14.33 -7.55
CA TYR A 243 -17.26 -15.67 -8.01
C TYR A 243 -16.94 -16.72 -6.94
N ILE A 244 -15.73 -16.68 -6.35
CA ILE A 244 -15.30 -17.60 -5.28
C ILE A 244 -16.20 -17.49 -4.04
N ILE A 245 -16.55 -16.26 -3.64
CA ILE A 245 -17.41 -16.00 -2.47
C ILE A 245 -18.83 -16.52 -2.74
N ILE A 246 -19.39 -16.30 -3.93
CA ILE A 246 -20.74 -16.76 -4.30
C ILE A 246 -20.79 -18.28 -4.35
N ASP A 247 -19.77 -18.94 -4.87
CA ASP A 247 -19.67 -20.41 -4.86
C ASP A 247 -19.72 -20.99 -3.44
N ASN A 248 -19.24 -20.21 -2.45
CA ASN A 248 -19.25 -20.55 -1.03
C ASN A 248 -20.27 -19.72 -0.20
N TYR A 249 -21.39 -19.31 -0.78
CA TYR A 249 -22.32 -18.33 -0.17
C TYR A 249 -22.81 -18.71 1.23
N THR A 250 -22.96 -20.01 1.54
CA THR A 250 -23.41 -20.51 2.84
C THR A 250 -22.41 -20.20 3.98
N LYS A 251 -21.13 -20.01 3.64
CA LYS A 251 -20.07 -19.72 4.58
C LYS A 251 -19.87 -18.23 4.86
N ILE A 252 -20.52 -17.31 4.08
CA ILE A 252 -20.30 -15.87 4.21
C ILE A 252 -20.67 -15.35 5.60
N ILE A 253 -21.91 -15.64 6.05
CA ILE A 253 -22.39 -15.17 7.36
C ILE A 253 -21.57 -15.78 8.51
N PRO A 254 -21.31 -17.11 8.55
CA PRO A 254 -20.41 -17.69 9.52
C PRO A 254 -19.02 -17.03 9.54
N THR A 255 -18.44 -16.73 8.39
CA THR A 255 -17.13 -16.08 8.27
C THR A 255 -17.12 -14.66 8.84
N ILE A 256 -18.15 -13.86 8.53
CA ILE A 256 -18.27 -12.50 9.11
C ILE A 256 -18.42 -12.57 10.63
N ASN A 257 -19.23 -13.49 11.14
CA ASN A 257 -19.35 -13.71 12.58
C ASN A 257 -18.01 -14.16 13.20
N LEU A 258 -17.26 -15.03 12.52
CA LEU A 258 -15.94 -15.47 12.96
C LEU A 258 -14.97 -14.28 13.06
N ILE A 259 -14.92 -13.39 12.05
CA ILE A 259 -14.09 -12.18 12.09
C ILE A 259 -14.41 -11.32 13.31
N ILE A 260 -15.71 -11.10 13.57
CA ILE A 260 -16.13 -10.23 14.69
C ILE A 260 -15.89 -10.90 16.03
N THR A 261 -16.25 -12.18 16.18
CA THR A 261 -16.09 -12.90 17.45
C THR A 261 -14.62 -13.09 17.81
N ASP A 262 -13.78 -13.48 16.85
CA ASP A 262 -12.34 -13.65 17.05
C ASP A 262 -11.63 -12.34 17.40
N ALA A 263 -12.11 -11.21 16.87
CA ALA A 263 -11.54 -9.89 17.18
C ALA A 263 -11.64 -9.51 18.66
N PHE A 264 -12.61 -10.10 19.42
CA PHE A 264 -12.89 -9.79 20.82
C PHE A 264 -12.86 -11.00 21.73
N TYR A 265 -12.35 -12.15 21.27
CA TYR A 265 -12.40 -13.38 22.03
C TYR A 265 -11.61 -13.29 23.36
N ALA A 266 -12.21 -13.79 24.46
CA ALA A 266 -11.71 -13.63 25.83
C ALA A 266 -10.28 -14.16 26.06
N ASN A 267 -9.89 -15.25 25.37
CA ASN A 267 -8.54 -15.80 25.46
C ASN A 267 -7.48 -14.84 24.89
N SER A 268 -7.85 -14.04 23.90
CA SER A 268 -7.02 -12.97 23.34
C SER A 268 -6.87 -11.80 24.31
N VAL A 269 -7.89 -11.54 25.13
CA VAL A 269 -7.91 -10.42 26.09
C VAL A 269 -7.06 -10.70 27.32
N LEU A 270 -7.11 -11.94 27.87
CA LEU A 270 -6.45 -12.33 29.12
C LEU A 270 -4.93 -12.52 29.01
N GLY A 271 -4.41 -12.76 27.83
CA GLY A 271 -2.99 -13.09 27.61
C GLY A 271 -2.12 -12.01 26.95
N GLY A 272 -2.59 -10.76 26.82
CA GLY A 272 -1.90 -9.76 25.99
C GLY A 272 -2.09 -10.00 24.48
N ALA A 273 -2.82 -11.06 24.11
CA ALA A 273 -3.06 -11.44 22.73
C ALA A 273 -3.97 -10.45 21.98
N LEU A 274 -4.90 -9.75 22.68
CA LEU A 274 -5.68 -8.68 22.05
C LEU A 274 -4.78 -7.53 21.57
N GLY A 275 -3.80 -7.14 22.38
CA GLY A 275 -2.82 -6.12 21.97
C GLY A 275 -2.04 -6.55 20.73
N SER A 276 -1.61 -7.82 20.66
CA SER A 276 -0.93 -8.36 19.48
C SER A 276 -1.82 -8.40 18.24
N LEU A 277 -3.10 -8.75 18.39
CA LEU A 277 -4.09 -8.80 17.33
C LEU A 277 -4.35 -7.40 16.74
N ILE A 278 -4.54 -6.39 17.60
CA ILE A 278 -4.67 -4.99 17.20
C ILE A 278 -3.40 -4.54 16.45
N LEU A 279 -2.23 -4.87 16.99
CA LEU A 279 -0.95 -4.54 16.35
C LEU A 279 -0.82 -5.17 14.97
N ILE A 280 -1.16 -6.46 14.81
CA ILE A 280 -1.11 -7.17 13.53
C ILE A 280 -2.08 -6.51 12.54
N GLY A 281 -3.35 -6.35 12.90
CA GLY A 281 -4.35 -5.74 12.04
C GLY A 281 -3.98 -4.32 11.62
N ALA A 282 -3.55 -3.49 12.56
CA ALA A 282 -3.16 -2.10 12.29
C ALA A 282 -1.93 -2.00 11.39
N ARG A 283 -0.90 -2.83 11.61
CA ARG A 283 0.30 -2.85 10.74
C ARG A 283 -0.04 -3.27 9.33
N ARG A 284 -0.84 -4.33 9.17
CA ARG A 284 -1.21 -4.84 7.84
C ARG A 284 -2.10 -3.86 7.09
N ALA A 285 -3.04 -3.18 7.77
CA ALA A 285 -3.80 -2.10 7.17
C ALA A 285 -2.90 -0.93 6.75
N SER A 286 -1.99 -0.51 7.63
CA SER A 286 -1.05 0.60 7.32
C SER A 286 -0.11 0.27 6.20
N PHE A 287 0.35 -0.98 6.11
CA PHE A 287 1.17 -1.46 5.00
C PHE A 287 0.38 -1.48 3.67
N SER A 288 -0.90 -1.85 3.73
CA SER A 288 -1.77 -1.90 2.56
C SER A 288 -2.16 -0.50 2.08
N ASN A 289 -2.82 0.29 2.92
CA ASN A 289 -3.38 1.58 2.52
C ASN A 289 -2.43 2.77 2.66
N GLU A 290 -1.24 2.57 3.22
CA GLU A 290 -0.20 3.59 3.41
C GLU A 290 -0.68 4.86 4.14
N ALA A 291 -1.72 4.76 4.98
CA ALA A 291 -2.17 5.88 5.78
C ALA A 291 -1.14 6.24 6.86
N GLY A 292 -0.71 7.51 6.87
CA GLY A 292 0.32 7.99 7.79
C GLY A 292 1.76 7.81 7.32
N ILE A 293 2.01 7.05 6.24
CA ILE A 293 3.36 6.85 5.68
C ILE A 293 3.85 8.09 4.92
N GLY A 294 2.94 8.84 4.30
CA GLY A 294 3.29 10.11 3.64
C GLY A 294 3.38 10.04 2.11
N THR A 295 3.15 8.90 1.50
CA THR A 295 3.18 8.69 0.04
C THR A 295 1.99 9.37 -0.66
N ALA A 296 0.78 9.18 -0.15
CA ALA A 296 -0.42 9.78 -0.70
C ALA A 296 -0.34 11.32 -0.86
N PRO A 297 0.14 12.09 0.13
CA PRO A 297 0.29 13.52 0.01
C PRO A 297 1.18 13.95 -1.16
N ILE A 298 2.15 13.14 -1.58
CA ILE A 298 3.05 13.44 -2.71
C ILE A 298 2.27 13.41 -4.04
N ILE A 299 1.44 12.39 -4.26
CA ILE A 299 0.59 12.30 -5.47
C ILE A 299 -0.50 13.36 -5.46
N HIS A 300 -1.22 13.50 -4.33
CA HIS A 300 -2.35 14.41 -4.24
C HIS A 300 -1.95 15.88 -4.36
N ALA A 301 -0.72 16.24 -3.98
CA ALA A 301 -0.18 17.57 -4.22
C ALA A 301 -0.07 17.94 -5.70
N ALA A 302 0.11 16.95 -6.58
CA ALA A 302 0.21 17.17 -8.03
C ALA A 302 -1.16 17.36 -8.72
N SER A 303 -2.28 17.29 -7.96
CA SER A 303 -3.63 17.47 -8.50
C SER A 303 -3.89 18.88 -9.00
N LYS A 304 -4.79 19.01 -9.98
CA LYS A 304 -5.20 20.30 -10.57
C LYS A 304 -6.05 21.17 -9.65
N THR A 305 -6.58 20.60 -8.56
CA THR A 305 -7.48 21.34 -7.67
C THR A 305 -6.74 22.41 -6.87
N ASP A 306 -7.33 23.60 -6.74
CA ASP A 306 -6.83 24.64 -5.86
C ASP A 306 -7.50 24.61 -4.49
N ASN A 307 -8.46 23.71 -4.27
CA ASN A 307 -9.16 23.57 -3.00
C ASN A 307 -8.58 22.39 -2.21
N PRO A 308 -7.80 22.65 -1.13
CA PRO A 308 -7.17 21.62 -0.32
C PRO A 308 -8.18 20.63 0.29
N ILE A 309 -9.35 21.13 0.73
CA ILE A 309 -10.38 20.31 1.37
C ILE A 309 -10.99 19.32 0.37
N GLN A 310 -11.21 19.74 -0.88
CA GLN A 310 -11.75 18.86 -1.92
C GLN A 310 -10.78 17.70 -2.21
N GLU A 311 -9.49 17.98 -2.33
CA GLU A 311 -8.50 16.94 -2.57
C GLU A 311 -8.32 16.02 -1.36
N GLY A 312 -8.38 16.58 -0.14
CA GLY A 312 -8.41 15.78 1.08
C GLY A 312 -9.60 14.82 1.14
N MET A 313 -10.81 15.28 0.78
CA MET A 313 -12.00 14.42 0.71
C MET A 313 -11.83 13.30 -0.31
N VAL A 314 -11.31 13.63 -1.48
CA VAL A 314 -11.05 12.67 -2.56
C VAL A 314 -10.02 11.62 -2.14
N SER A 315 -8.99 12.00 -1.38
CA SER A 315 -7.95 11.08 -0.91
C SER A 315 -8.46 10.00 0.06
N MET A 316 -9.59 10.23 0.76
CA MET A 316 -10.21 9.24 1.64
C MET A 316 -10.70 8.00 0.90
N ILE A 317 -10.97 8.11 -0.40
CA ILE A 317 -11.41 6.99 -1.25
C ILE A 317 -10.33 5.91 -1.33
N GLY A 318 -9.05 6.30 -1.24
CA GLY A 318 -7.92 5.35 -1.27
C GLY A 318 -8.04 4.25 -0.21
N PRO A 319 -7.95 4.55 1.11
CA PRO A 319 -8.08 3.54 2.16
C PRO A 319 -9.41 2.80 2.15
N PHE A 320 -10.50 3.45 1.71
CA PHE A 320 -11.80 2.80 1.58
C PHE A 320 -11.74 1.67 0.54
N ILE A 321 -11.30 1.97 -0.69
CA ILE A 321 -11.21 0.96 -1.75
C ILE A 321 -10.16 -0.10 -1.39
N ASP A 322 -8.99 0.32 -0.93
CA ASP A 322 -7.88 -0.55 -0.59
C ASP A 322 -8.24 -1.56 0.51
N THR A 323 -8.60 -1.07 1.67
CA THR A 323 -8.72 -1.92 2.86
C THR A 323 -10.16 -2.38 3.09
N ILE A 324 -11.15 -1.46 3.04
CA ILE A 324 -12.54 -1.84 3.31
C ILE A 324 -13.11 -2.71 2.18
N VAL A 325 -12.72 -2.46 0.92
CA VAL A 325 -13.22 -3.26 -0.20
C VAL A 325 -12.27 -4.40 -0.53
N VAL A 326 -11.07 -4.11 -1.05
CA VAL A 326 -10.17 -5.13 -1.62
C VAL A 326 -9.65 -6.10 -0.56
N CYS A 327 -9.13 -5.61 0.57
CA CYS A 327 -8.65 -6.51 1.64
C CYS A 327 -9.76 -7.34 2.26
N THR A 328 -11.00 -6.80 2.39
CA THR A 328 -12.13 -7.57 2.87
C THR A 328 -12.50 -8.69 1.92
N LEU A 329 -12.51 -8.43 0.62
CA LEU A 329 -12.77 -9.46 -0.38
C LEU A 329 -11.70 -10.55 -0.36
N THR A 330 -10.43 -10.18 -0.25
CA THR A 330 -9.33 -11.14 -0.10
C THR A 330 -9.51 -12.00 1.17
N ALA A 331 -9.84 -11.36 2.28
CA ALA A 331 -10.07 -12.06 3.55
C ALA A 331 -11.24 -13.04 3.46
N LEU A 332 -12.35 -12.61 2.89
CA LEU A 332 -13.50 -13.50 2.66
C LEU A 332 -13.12 -14.67 1.76
N CYS A 333 -12.41 -14.43 0.65
CA CYS A 333 -11.93 -15.48 -0.25
C CYS A 333 -11.11 -16.55 0.50
N ILE A 334 -10.15 -16.13 1.31
CA ILE A 334 -9.30 -17.03 2.10
C ILE A 334 -10.10 -17.80 3.16
N LEU A 335 -10.98 -17.10 3.87
CA LEU A 335 -11.71 -17.68 4.99
C LEU A 335 -12.83 -18.63 4.54
N VAL A 336 -13.58 -18.29 3.48
CA VAL A 336 -14.65 -19.17 2.97
C VAL A 336 -14.10 -20.42 2.29
N SER A 337 -12.92 -20.35 1.68
CA SER A 337 -12.25 -21.52 1.09
C SER A 337 -11.66 -22.47 2.14
N GLY A 338 -11.39 -21.97 3.37
CA GLY A 338 -10.76 -22.77 4.44
C GLY A 338 -9.25 -22.96 4.27
N THR A 339 -8.62 -22.33 3.26
CA THR A 339 -7.18 -22.51 2.97
C THR A 339 -6.26 -21.98 4.06
N TRP A 340 -6.76 -21.08 4.94
CA TRP A 340 -6.03 -20.52 6.05
C TRP A 340 -5.79 -21.50 7.20
N GLU A 341 -6.58 -22.57 7.30
CA GLU A 341 -6.42 -23.62 8.32
C GLU A 341 -5.23 -24.54 8.04
N ASN A 342 -4.73 -24.53 6.81
CA ASN A 342 -3.61 -25.34 6.39
C ASN A 342 -2.29 -24.59 6.56
N ASN A 343 -1.54 -24.94 7.61
CA ASN A 343 -0.26 -24.32 7.96
C ASN A 343 0.88 -24.52 6.94
N THR A 344 0.65 -25.22 5.84
CA THR A 344 1.69 -25.44 4.80
C THR A 344 1.87 -24.25 3.88
N TYR A 345 0.89 -23.35 3.80
CA TYR A 345 0.92 -22.19 2.90
C TYR A 345 1.18 -20.90 3.67
N ALA A 346 1.89 -19.96 3.06
CA ALA A 346 2.18 -18.63 3.61
C ALA A 346 2.04 -17.54 2.54
N GLY A 347 1.68 -16.33 2.96
CA GLY A 347 1.62 -15.17 2.07
C GLY A 347 0.72 -15.39 0.87
N ILE A 348 1.23 -15.12 -0.34
CA ILE A 348 0.46 -15.23 -1.59
C ILE A 348 0.03 -16.67 -1.90
N ALA A 349 0.76 -17.68 -1.42
CA ALA A 349 0.44 -19.08 -1.68
C ALA A 349 -0.91 -19.51 -1.08
N VAL A 350 -1.36 -18.89 0.02
CA VAL A 350 -2.69 -19.13 0.61
C VAL A 350 -3.79 -18.68 -0.35
N VAL A 351 -3.63 -17.51 -0.95
CA VAL A 351 -4.60 -16.97 -1.91
C VAL A 351 -4.56 -17.78 -3.21
N ALA A 352 -3.35 -18.17 -3.65
CA ALA A 352 -3.20 -19.02 -4.83
C ALA A 352 -3.92 -20.36 -4.66
N GLN A 353 -3.83 -20.95 -3.47
CA GLN A 353 -4.56 -22.19 -3.17
C GLN A 353 -6.07 -21.96 -3.17
N ALA A 354 -6.57 -20.87 -2.58
CA ALA A 354 -8.00 -20.53 -2.60
C ALA A 354 -8.56 -20.37 -4.02
N PHE A 355 -7.77 -19.71 -4.90
CA PHE A 355 -8.11 -19.57 -6.31
C PHE A 355 -8.08 -20.91 -7.07
N ASN A 356 -7.07 -21.76 -6.79
CA ASN A 356 -6.94 -23.06 -7.42
C ASN A 356 -8.06 -24.02 -7.00
N ASP A 357 -8.45 -24.02 -5.73
CA ASP A 357 -9.50 -24.89 -5.22
C ASP A 357 -10.89 -24.53 -5.80
N SER A 358 -11.14 -23.23 -5.97
CA SER A 358 -12.41 -22.74 -6.52
C SER A 358 -12.45 -22.73 -8.06
N LEU A 359 -11.29 -22.58 -8.72
CA LEU A 359 -11.12 -22.46 -10.16
C LEU A 359 -9.87 -23.25 -10.63
N PRO A 360 -9.89 -24.60 -10.64
CA PRO A 360 -8.68 -25.42 -10.78
C PRO A 360 -7.86 -25.16 -12.05
N ILE A 361 -8.47 -24.76 -13.16
CA ILE A 361 -7.77 -24.50 -14.43
C ILE A 361 -7.40 -23.04 -14.57
N PHE A 362 -8.31 -22.13 -14.25
CA PHE A 362 -8.16 -20.70 -14.53
C PHE A 362 -7.66 -19.89 -13.33
N GLY A 363 -7.86 -20.37 -12.10
CA GLY A 363 -7.54 -19.66 -10.87
C GLY A 363 -6.10 -19.15 -10.81
N PRO A 364 -5.07 -19.98 -11.03
CA PRO A 364 -3.67 -19.53 -11.00
C PRO A 364 -3.36 -18.45 -12.04
N TYR A 365 -3.92 -18.55 -13.25
CA TYR A 365 -3.71 -17.54 -14.31
C TYR A 365 -4.44 -16.23 -14.02
N LEU A 366 -5.66 -16.29 -13.47
CA LEU A 366 -6.41 -15.10 -13.06
C LEU A 366 -5.71 -14.38 -11.92
N LEU A 367 -5.22 -15.13 -10.93
CA LEU A 367 -4.43 -14.54 -9.85
C LEU A 367 -3.14 -13.91 -10.39
N LEU A 368 -2.46 -14.57 -11.33
CA LEU A 368 -1.27 -14.01 -11.98
C LEU A 368 -1.56 -12.67 -12.65
N ILE A 369 -2.64 -12.57 -13.43
CA ILE A 369 -3.03 -11.32 -14.11
C ILE A 369 -3.34 -10.21 -13.09
N CYS A 370 -4.08 -10.52 -12.03
CA CYS A 370 -4.39 -9.58 -10.96
C CYS A 370 -3.11 -9.12 -10.25
N THR A 371 -2.25 -10.06 -9.86
CA THR A 371 -0.98 -9.76 -9.16
C THR A 371 -0.05 -8.91 -10.01
N LEU A 372 0.11 -9.25 -11.29
CA LEU A 372 0.91 -8.45 -12.23
C LEU A 372 0.37 -7.02 -12.36
N SER A 373 -0.95 -6.88 -12.52
CA SER A 373 -1.57 -5.56 -12.65
C SER A 373 -1.37 -4.73 -11.39
N PHE A 374 -1.54 -5.33 -10.20
CA PHE A 374 -1.37 -4.66 -8.92
C PHE A 374 0.09 -4.24 -8.69
N ALA A 375 1.03 -5.17 -8.86
CA ALA A 375 2.43 -4.90 -8.59
C ALA A 375 3.04 -3.88 -9.58
N ILE A 376 2.69 -3.95 -10.87
CA ILE A 376 3.19 -3.00 -11.88
C ILE A 376 2.69 -1.57 -11.60
N THR A 377 1.43 -1.38 -11.22
CA THR A 377 0.91 -0.04 -10.87
C THR A 377 1.58 0.52 -9.62
N THR A 378 1.84 -0.33 -8.63
CA THR A 378 2.58 0.08 -7.42
C THR A 378 4.01 0.50 -7.76
N LEU A 379 4.71 -0.22 -8.66
CA LEU A 379 6.05 0.16 -9.11
C LEU A 379 6.10 1.56 -9.72
N PHE A 380 5.09 1.94 -10.52
CA PHE A 380 5.02 3.31 -11.08
C PHE A 380 4.92 4.38 -9.99
N SER A 381 4.09 4.14 -8.98
CA SER A 381 3.86 5.09 -7.89
C SER A 381 5.07 5.19 -6.96
N LEU A 382 5.67 4.05 -6.59
CA LEU A 382 6.86 4.01 -5.74
C LEU A 382 8.02 4.77 -6.37
N SER A 383 8.27 4.58 -7.67
CA SER A 383 9.31 5.30 -8.40
C SER A 383 9.06 6.81 -8.39
N PHE A 384 7.81 7.26 -8.57
CA PHE A 384 7.48 8.68 -8.46
C PHE A 384 7.73 9.23 -7.04
N PHE A 385 7.39 8.47 -6.00
CA PHE A 385 7.65 8.91 -4.62
C PHE A 385 9.15 9.08 -4.35
N GLY A 386 9.96 8.12 -4.78
CA GLY A 386 11.42 8.18 -4.64
C GLY A 386 12.02 9.35 -5.42
N GLU A 387 11.59 9.55 -6.67
CA GLU A 387 11.99 10.71 -7.49
C GLU A 387 11.71 12.03 -6.76
N ARG A 388 10.51 12.20 -6.18
CA ARG A 388 10.14 13.42 -5.44
C ARG A 388 10.94 13.60 -4.14
N CYS A 389 11.23 12.52 -3.43
CA CYS A 389 12.10 12.57 -2.25
C CYS A 389 13.53 12.97 -2.65
N LEU A 390 14.08 12.38 -3.70
CA LEU A 390 15.41 12.71 -4.20
C LEU A 390 15.50 14.16 -4.69
N ALA A 391 14.49 14.62 -5.46
CA ALA A 391 14.40 15.99 -5.93
C ALA A 391 14.39 17.02 -4.78
N PHE A 392 13.77 16.69 -3.64
CA PHE A 392 13.79 17.54 -2.47
C PHE A 392 15.17 17.59 -1.80
N LEU A 393 15.91 16.46 -1.74
CA LEU A 393 17.22 16.35 -1.08
C LEU A 393 18.32 17.03 -1.86
N ILE A 394 18.44 16.76 -3.16
CA ILE A 394 19.60 17.17 -3.98
C ILE A 394 19.21 18.05 -5.19
N GLY A 395 17.93 18.33 -5.37
CA GLY A 395 17.41 19.20 -6.44
C GLY A 395 16.82 18.46 -7.62
N GLU A 396 15.92 19.15 -8.35
CA GLU A 396 15.18 18.59 -9.51
C GLU A 396 16.11 18.07 -10.61
N ARG A 397 17.26 18.74 -10.83
CA ARG A 397 18.24 18.35 -11.85
C ARG A 397 18.74 16.91 -11.72
N TYR A 398 18.79 16.38 -10.52
CA TYR A 398 19.33 15.04 -10.22
C TYR A 398 18.25 14.00 -9.94
N SER A 399 16.98 14.39 -10.01
CA SER A 399 15.86 13.47 -9.70
C SER A 399 15.78 12.26 -10.61
N PHE A 400 16.30 12.38 -11.85
CA PHE A 400 16.32 11.30 -12.83
C PHE A 400 17.24 10.12 -12.44
N ILE A 401 18.09 10.26 -11.42
CA ILE A 401 18.99 9.21 -10.96
C ILE A 401 18.22 8.08 -10.25
N TYR A 402 17.07 8.41 -9.64
CA TYR A 402 16.20 7.44 -8.97
C TYR A 402 15.27 6.77 -9.97
#